data_dc4c89fda409da65067755374dd7f83d
#
_entry.id   dc4c89fda409da65067755374dd7f83d
#
_cell.length_a   1.000
_cell.length_b   1.000
_cell.length_c   1.000
_cell.angle_alpha   90.00
_cell.angle_beta   90.00
_cell.angle_gamma   90.00
#
_symmetry.space_group_name_H-M   'P 1'
#
loop_
_entity.id
_entity.type
_entity.pdbx_description
1 polymer ?
#
loop_
_entity_poly.entity_id
_entity_poly.type
_entity_poly.pdbx_seq_one_letter_code
_entity_poly.pdbx_strand_id
1 'polypeptide(L)'
;MITPSIHLYGRPTGAEPHWKDLTQVAGRSWKRVTHRLYGYLSASFDLSSDNMSESEIIWLYNSAIGCTIRELTAGMTTWEGLIWDMRLIVGGVQYVRTLDSEWTHNKVKAVYSSDIGLRTATAWTENTDASDEYGEMQYIDSMGGATAEGAAALVARRIAEHAWPRSRMTGSVAIGNRSSGVSLQVTCVGYYATLNWRYYTANTTAAASSLISTLVGLSEFVTAGRIETNALSVRANSSDTERQQRIGDLLTHIIEQGDTSGNVWQGGVYAGKKFRYEQAPTDYTYALQRGRLLTRGMSEPAPTMVEPGFLARNLDAPMGYPPHGTDSAWDDPAIGYVEQVEYSTSGGLSVQFLGAEAQMAILQAQIASGSLPRSTNKSTNKMRNA
;
A
#
# COMPACT_ATOMS: atom_id res chain seq x y z
N MET A 1 16.52 23.93 5.76
CA MET A 1 15.57 22.83 5.45
C MET A 1 16.37 21.54 5.43
N ILE A 2 15.99 20.53 6.20
CA ILE A 2 16.71 19.24 6.23
C ILE A 2 16.29 18.46 4.99
N THR A 3 17.20 18.22 4.06
CA THR A 3 16.94 17.44 2.86
C THR A 3 16.96 15.95 3.21
N PRO A 4 15.95 15.17 2.83
CA PRO A 4 15.97 13.73 3.04
C PRO A 4 17.03 13.07 2.15
N SER A 5 17.61 11.98 2.64
CA SER A 5 18.47 11.10 1.85
C SER A 5 17.74 9.81 1.46
N ILE A 6 18.03 9.30 0.25
CA ILE A 6 17.33 8.14 -0.31
C ILE A 6 18.35 7.04 -0.59
N HIS A 7 18.15 5.89 0.00
CA HIS A 7 19.10 4.79 -0.03
C HIS A 7 18.44 3.50 -0.52
N LEU A 8 19.15 2.79 -1.39
CA LEU A 8 18.80 1.47 -1.89
C LEU A 8 19.56 0.40 -1.11
N TYR A 9 18.83 -0.61 -0.66
CA TYR A 9 19.35 -1.78 0.05
C TYR A 9 19.01 -3.04 -0.74
N GLY A 10 19.64 -4.17 -0.39
CA GLY A 10 19.31 -5.48 -0.92
C GLY A 10 17.85 -5.89 -0.63
N ARG A 11 17.46 -7.07 -1.11
CA ARG A 11 16.11 -7.63 -0.87
C ARG A 11 15.91 -8.00 0.59
N PRO A 12 14.66 -7.90 1.11
CA PRO A 12 14.36 -8.16 2.52
C PRO A 12 14.45 -9.64 2.93
N THR A 13 14.49 -10.56 1.98
CA THR A 13 14.73 -11.99 2.21
C THR A 13 16.15 -12.32 2.66
N GLY A 14 17.08 -11.36 2.52
CA GLY A 14 18.48 -11.50 2.89
C GLY A 14 18.95 -10.48 3.94
N ALA A 15 20.25 -10.26 3.99
CA ALA A 15 20.89 -9.34 4.94
C ALA A 15 20.63 -7.85 4.67
N GLU A 16 19.94 -7.49 3.60
CA GLU A 16 19.68 -6.10 3.17
C GLU A 16 20.92 -5.19 3.17
N PRO A 17 22.02 -5.57 2.53
CA PRO A 17 23.19 -4.71 2.48
C PRO A 17 22.85 -3.39 1.79
N HIS A 18 23.45 -2.29 2.25
CA HIS A 18 23.36 -1.01 1.55
C HIS A 18 24.03 -1.12 0.18
N TRP A 19 23.28 -0.86 -0.88
CA TRP A 19 23.80 -0.96 -2.25
C TRP A 19 24.22 0.38 -2.81
N LYS A 20 23.34 1.40 -2.68
CA LYS A 20 23.59 2.69 -3.32
C LYS A 20 22.87 3.84 -2.63
N ASP A 21 23.53 4.99 -2.56
CA ASP A 21 22.90 6.28 -2.26
C ASP A 21 22.33 6.86 -3.55
N LEU A 22 21.02 7.09 -3.56
CA LEU A 22 20.27 7.65 -4.68
C LEU A 22 19.86 9.12 -4.44
N THR A 23 20.30 9.74 -3.34
CA THR A 23 19.86 11.08 -2.91
C THR A 23 19.99 12.12 -4.01
N GLN A 24 21.12 12.12 -4.73
CA GLN A 24 21.41 13.13 -5.75
C GLN A 24 20.57 12.97 -7.03
N VAL A 25 20.14 11.76 -7.35
CA VAL A 25 19.42 11.43 -8.58
C VAL A 25 17.92 11.27 -8.34
N ALA A 26 17.52 10.43 -7.39
CA ALA A 26 16.13 10.19 -7.04
C ALA A 26 15.53 11.36 -6.24
N GLY A 27 16.32 12.03 -5.42
CA GLY A 27 15.86 13.12 -4.55
C GLY A 27 15.25 14.32 -5.30
N ARG A 28 15.50 14.46 -6.59
CA ARG A 28 14.91 15.56 -7.39
C ARG A 28 13.44 15.34 -7.73
N SER A 29 13.03 14.10 -7.90
CA SER A 29 11.67 13.69 -8.29
C SER A 29 10.97 12.85 -7.20
N TRP A 30 11.59 12.71 -6.02
CA TRP A 30 11.06 11.89 -4.94
C TRP A 30 9.70 12.40 -4.47
N LYS A 31 8.74 11.47 -4.45
CA LYS A 31 7.40 11.67 -3.94
C LYS A 31 7.02 10.46 -3.11
N ARG A 32 6.40 10.66 -1.94
CA ARG A 32 5.91 9.59 -1.09
C ARG A 32 4.54 9.90 -0.49
N VAL A 33 3.84 8.85 -0.17
CA VAL A 33 2.51 8.88 0.45
C VAL A 33 2.51 7.99 1.68
N THR A 34 1.95 8.50 2.77
CA THR A 34 1.70 7.75 4.00
C THR A 34 0.21 7.83 4.34
N HIS A 35 -0.40 6.72 4.71
CA HIS A 35 -1.83 6.61 4.95
C HIS A 35 -2.12 5.99 6.32
N ARG A 36 -3.18 6.43 7.01
CA ARG A 36 -3.50 5.98 8.37
C ARG A 36 -3.80 4.46 8.49
N LEU A 37 -4.30 3.82 7.42
CA LEU A 37 -4.65 2.40 7.42
C LEU A 37 -3.53 1.48 6.93
N TYR A 38 -2.50 2.05 6.29
CA TYR A 38 -1.44 1.27 5.64
C TYR A 38 -0.04 1.63 6.16
N GLY A 39 0.10 2.77 6.85
CA GLY A 39 1.41 3.34 7.17
C GLY A 39 2.08 3.91 5.92
N TYR A 40 3.31 3.54 5.66
CA TYR A 40 4.00 3.89 4.41
C TYR A 40 3.30 3.21 3.23
N LEU A 41 2.63 4.01 2.38
CA LEU A 41 1.80 3.48 1.31
C LEU A 41 2.57 3.32 0.01
N SER A 42 3.08 4.41 -0.54
CA SER A 42 3.79 4.39 -1.81
C SER A 42 4.88 5.47 -1.88
N ALA A 43 5.84 5.27 -2.76
CA ALA A 43 6.77 6.30 -3.19
C ALA A 43 7.11 6.12 -4.66
N SER A 44 7.60 7.19 -5.29
CA SER A 44 8.04 7.14 -6.68
C SER A 44 9.18 8.12 -6.93
N PHE A 45 9.98 7.81 -7.94
CA PHE A 45 11.00 8.69 -8.49
C PHE A 45 11.33 8.33 -9.94
N ASP A 46 11.91 9.27 -10.65
CA ASP A 46 12.32 9.12 -12.03
C ASP A 46 13.84 9.30 -12.16
N LEU A 47 14.45 8.48 -12.99
CA LEU A 47 15.86 8.57 -13.38
C LEU A 47 15.95 8.76 -14.89
N SER A 48 16.91 9.54 -15.34
CA SER A 48 17.16 9.77 -16.78
C SER A 48 18.65 9.83 -17.08
N SER A 49 19.01 9.68 -18.35
CA SER A 49 20.38 9.85 -18.81
C SER A 49 20.98 11.23 -18.53
N ASP A 50 20.15 12.21 -18.14
CA ASP A 50 20.61 13.55 -17.73
C ASP A 50 21.20 13.57 -16.30
N ASN A 51 20.87 12.60 -15.47
CA ASN A 51 21.25 12.58 -14.05
C ASN A 51 21.97 11.30 -13.60
N MET A 52 22.02 10.27 -14.46
CA MET A 52 22.65 8.98 -14.18
C MET A 52 23.11 8.34 -15.50
N SER A 53 24.21 7.60 -15.50
CA SER A 53 24.66 6.91 -16.71
C SER A 53 23.64 5.85 -17.18
N GLU A 54 23.51 5.68 -18.49
CA GLU A 54 22.58 4.69 -19.08
C GLU A 54 22.85 3.27 -18.57
N SER A 55 24.13 2.90 -18.42
CA SER A 55 24.52 1.60 -17.90
C SER A 55 24.07 1.38 -16.46
N GLU A 56 24.11 2.40 -15.60
CA GLU A 56 23.62 2.33 -14.24
C GLU A 56 22.09 2.25 -14.17
N ILE A 57 21.39 3.00 -15.05
CA ILE A 57 19.93 2.92 -15.16
C ILE A 57 19.50 1.51 -15.55
N ILE A 58 20.15 0.91 -16.56
CA ILE A 58 19.87 -0.45 -17.01
C ILE A 58 20.22 -1.48 -15.92
N TRP A 59 21.34 -1.26 -15.21
CA TRP A 59 21.70 -2.12 -14.07
C TRP A 59 20.64 -2.08 -12.96
N LEU A 60 20.16 -0.89 -12.58
CA LEU A 60 19.08 -0.74 -11.61
C LEU A 60 17.81 -1.48 -12.06
N TYR A 61 17.40 -1.30 -13.31
CA TYR A 61 16.24 -2.00 -13.86
C TYR A 61 16.38 -3.52 -13.77
N ASN A 62 17.57 -4.06 -14.01
CA ASN A 62 17.82 -5.50 -13.98
C ASN A 62 17.91 -6.07 -12.55
N SER A 63 18.37 -5.28 -11.59
CA SER A 63 18.76 -5.78 -10.26
C SER A 63 17.84 -5.35 -9.12
N ALA A 64 17.21 -4.16 -9.22
CA ALA A 64 16.63 -3.51 -8.06
C ALA A 64 15.15 -3.85 -7.77
N ILE A 65 14.45 -4.61 -8.65
CA ILE A 65 13.08 -5.03 -8.36
C ILE A 65 13.04 -5.87 -7.07
N GLY A 66 12.13 -5.55 -6.14
CA GLY A 66 12.03 -6.21 -4.83
C GLY A 66 13.06 -5.75 -3.80
N CYS A 67 13.97 -4.86 -4.15
CA CYS A 67 14.92 -4.29 -3.21
C CYS A 67 14.25 -3.27 -2.28
N THR A 68 14.79 -3.15 -1.06
CA THR A 68 14.34 -2.17 -0.06
C THR A 68 14.83 -0.79 -0.43
N ILE A 69 13.96 0.20 -0.33
CA ILE A 69 14.32 1.61 -0.42
C ILE A 69 13.92 2.34 0.86
N ARG A 70 14.80 3.22 1.35
CA ARG A 70 14.58 4.02 2.57
C ARG A 70 14.81 5.48 2.30
N GLU A 71 13.90 6.31 2.80
CA GLU A 71 14.09 7.74 2.99
C GLU A 71 14.54 7.98 4.43
N LEU A 72 15.63 8.69 4.60
CA LEU A 72 16.15 9.06 5.91
C LEU A 72 16.14 10.58 6.07
N THR A 73 15.63 11.07 7.20
CA THR A 73 15.70 12.47 7.59
C THR A 73 16.39 12.56 8.95
N ALA A 74 17.48 13.29 9.03
CA ALA A 74 18.31 13.38 10.24
C ALA A 74 18.69 11.99 10.83
N GLY A 75 18.94 11.01 9.97
CA GLY A 75 19.29 9.63 10.36
C GLY A 75 18.11 8.74 10.77
N MET A 76 16.89 9.28 10.81
CA MET A 76 15.68 8.50 11.09
C MET A 76 15.00 8.09 9.81
N THR A 77 14.48 6.86 9.75
CA THR A 77 13.68 6.38 8.62
C THR A 77 12.33 7.08 8.63
N THR A 78 12.05 7.86 7.60
CA THR A 78 10.79 8.58 7.40
C THR A 78 9.90 7.96 6.35
N TRP A 79 10.44 7.06 5.53
CA TRP A 79 9.70 6.17 4.66
C TRP A 79 10.54 4.94 4.33
N GLU A 80 9.90 3.77 4.24
CA GLU A 80 10.55 2.50 3.91
C GLU A 80 9.59 1.59 3.13
N GLY A 81 10.09 0.95 2.08
CA GLY A 81 9.29 0.04 1.26
C GLY A 81 10.12 -0.71 0.24
N LEU A 82 9.44 -1.39 -0.68
CA LEU A 82 10.01 -2.19 -1.75
C LEU A 82 9.89 -1.48 -3.09
N ILE A 83 10.86 -1.64 -3.97
CA ILE A 83 10.71 -1.33 -5.39
C ILE A 83 9.74 -2.36 -5.98
N TRP A 84 8.57 -1.86 -6.38
CA TRP A 84 7.42 -2.67 -6.79
C TRP A 84 7.24 -2.76 -8.29
N ASP A 85 7.36 -1.64 -8.98
CA ASP A 85 7.19 -1.53 -10.43
C ASP A 85 8.30 -0.66 -11.01
N MET A 86 8.86 -1.09 -12.11
CA MET A 86 9.89 -0.37 -12.84
C MET A 86 9.56 -0.34 -14.32
N ARG A 87 9.59 0.87 -14.90
CA ARG A 87 9.32 1.14 -16.31
C ARG A 87 10.53 1.77 -16.95
N LEU A 88 11.29 0.95 -17.69
CA LEU A 88 12.45 1.38 -18.45
C LEU A 88 12.03 1.78 -19.86
N ILE A 89 12.40 2.96 -20.29
CA ILE A 89 12.19 3.45 -21.65
C ILE A 89 13.58 3.57 -22.32
N VAL A 90 13.77 2.83 -23.41
CA VAL A 90 15.00 2.84 -24.22
C VAL A 90 14.62 2.94 -25.69
N GLY A 91 15.09 3.98 -26.37
CA GLY A 91 14.81 4.18 -27.80
C GLY A 91 13.32 4.25 -28.14
N GLY A 92 12.47 4.72 -27.21
CA GLY A 92 11.02 4.78 -27.36
C GLY A 92 10.28 3.48 -27.05
N VAL A 93 10.97 2.41 -26.70
CA VAL A 93 10.38 1.14 -26.27
C VAL A 93 10.29 1.11 -24.76
N GLN A 94 9.12 0.73 -24.22
CA GLN A 94 8.90 0.59 -22.79
C GLN A 94 8.98 -0.88 -22.36
N TYR A 95 9.75 -1.12 -21.33
CA TYR A 95 9.90 -2.41 -20.65
C TYR A 95 9.42 -2.28 -19.21
N VAL A 96 8.56 -3.18 -18.75
CA VAL A 96 8.00 -3.19 -17.39
C VAL A 96 8.42 -4.44 -16.65
N ARG A 97 8.83 -4.28 -15.39
CA ARG A 97 8.99 -5.34 -14.39
C ARG A 97 8.18 -4.97 -13.16
N THR A 98 7.42 -5.91 -12.63
CA THR A 98 6.53 -5.65 -11.48
C THR A 98 6.47 -6.84 -10.54
N LEU A 99 6.22 -6.55 -9.24
CA LEU A 99 5.88 -7.53 -8.20
C LEU A 99 4.36 -7.61 -7.96
N ASP A 100 3.56 -7.00 -8.83
CA ASP A 100 2.10 -7.13 -8.75
C ASP A 100 1.70 -8.62 -8.79
N SER A 101 0.89 -9.05 -7.84
CA SER A 101 0.49 -10.45 -7.67
C SER A 101 -0.32 -11.02 -8.85
N GLU A 102 -0.88 -10.19 -9.72
CA GLU A 102 -1.49 -10.65 -10.98
C GLU A 102 -0.43 -11.07 -12.00
N TRP A 103 0.78 -10.51 -11.90
CA TRP A 103 1.87 -10.69 -12.85
C TRP A 103 3.05 -11.49 -12.31
N THR A 104 3.22 -11.51 -10.98
CA THR A 104 4.31 -12.22 -10.31
C THR A 104 3.77 -12.93 -9.08
N HIS A 105 3.83 -14.26 -9.09
CA HIS A 105 3.44 -15.10 -7.99
C HIS A 105 4.19 -16.44 -8.09
N ASN A 106 4.79 -16.85 -6.98
CA ASN A 106 5.69 -18.00 -6.92
C ASN A 106 5.11 -19.20 -6.16
N LYS A 107 3.89 -19.04 -5.61
CA LYS A 107 3.15 -20.12 -4.94
C LYS A 107 1.70 -20.09 -5.38
N VAL A 108 1.25 -21.12 -6.04
CA VAL A 108 -0.05 -21.18 -6.73
C VAL A 108 -0.83 -22.41 -6.30
N LYS A 109 -2.14 -22.24 -6.12
CA LYS A 109 -3.11 -23.34 -6.10
C LYS A 109 -4.30 -23.02 -7.00
N ALA A 110 -4.99 -24.02 -7.48
CA ALA A 110 -6.25 -23.87 -8.20
C ALA A 110 -7.42 -24.31 -7.31
N VAL A 111 -8.52 -23.54 -7.34
CA VAL A 111 -9.83 -23.93 -6.80
C VAL A 111 -10.73 -24.23 -7.98
N TYR A 112 -11.29 -25.41 -8.07
CA TYR A 112 -12.11 -25.86 -9.19
C TYR A 112 -13.37 -26.57 -8.74
N SER A 113 -14.39 -26.59 -9.60
CA SER A 113 -15.61 -27.37 -9.38
C SER A 113 -15.49 -28.70 -10.11
N SER A 114 -15.67 -29.81 -9.37
CA SER A 114 -15.78 -31.13 -9.96
C SER A 114 -17.08 -31.30 -10.75
N ASP A 115 -17.19 -32.37 -11.52
CA ASP A 115 -18.38 -32.69 -12.32
C ASP A 115 -19.69 -32.77 -11.50
N ILE A 116 -19.60 -33.02 -10.21
CA ILE A 116 -20.73 -33.04 -9.28
C ILE A 116 -20.96 -31.69 -8.58
N GLY A 117 -20.27 -30.63 -9.01
CA GLY A 117 -20.47 -29.26 -8.50
C GLY A 117 -19.80 -28.97 -7.16
N LEU A 118 -19.06 -29.92 -6.57
CA LEU A 118 -18.31 -29.68 -5.34
C LEU A 118 -17.04 -28.88 -5.65
N ARG A 119 -16.83 -27.79 -4.91
CA ARG A 119 -15.59 -27.03 -4.98
C ARG A 119 -14.48 -27.74 -4.22
N THR A 120 -13.36 -27.92 -4.89
CA THR A 120 -12.15 -28.52 -4.33
C THR A 120 -10.93 -27.70 -4.71
N ALA A 121 -9.80 -27.94 -4.07
CA ALA A 121 -8.55 -27.22 -4.33
C ALA A 121 -7.39 -28.21 -4.56
N THR A 122 -6.46 -27.82 -5.41
CA THR A 122 -5.16 -28.49 -5.49
C THR A 122 -4.33 -28.22 -4.23
N ALA A 123 -3.29 -28.99 -4.01
CA ALA A 123 -2.22 -28.57 -3.11
C ALA A 123 -1.54 -27.31 -3.63
N TRP A 124 -0.90 -26.57 -2.73
CA TRP A 124 -0.01 -25.47 -3.13
C TRP A 124 1.21 -26.03 -3.88
N THR A 125 1.54 -25.41 -5.00
CA THR A 125 2.78 -25.63 -5.73
C THR A 125 3.61 -24.36 -5.67
N GLU A 126 4.90 -24.50 -5.39
CA GLU A 126 5.80 -23.38 -5.13
C GLU A 126 7.08 -23.49 -5.97
N ASN A 127 7.57 -22.36 -6.44
CA ASN A 127 8.93 -22.20 -6.94
C ASN A 127 9.79 -21.67 -5.78
N THR A 128 10.51 -22.55 -5.12
CA THR A 128 11.29 -22.24 -3.91
C THR A 128 12.40 -21.23 -4.18
N ASP A 129 13.09 -21.31 -5.32
CA ASP A 129 14.17 -20.37 -5.66
C ASP A 129 13.63 -18.93 -5.78
N ALA A 130 12.44 -18.77 -6.38
CA ALA A 130 11.80 -17.46 -6.48
C ALA A 130 11.25 -16.97 -5.13
N SER A 131 10.74 -17.86 -4.28
CA SER A 131 10.30 -17.54 -2.92
C SER A 131 11.47 -17.12 -2.03
N ASP A 132 12.61 -17.80 -2.14
CA ASP A 132 13.83 -17.47 -1.41
C ASP A 132 14.38 -16.09 -1.81
N GLU A 133 14.19 -15.68 -3.07
CA GLU A 133 14.69 -14.39 -3.57
C GLU A 133 13.74 -13.22 -3.32
N TYR A 134 12.42 -13.41 -3.46
CA TYR A 134 11.43 -12.32 -3.42
C TYR A 134 10.43 -12.42 -2.24
N GLY A 135 10.44 -13.52 -1.50
CA GLY A 135 9.41 -13.86 -0.53
C GLY A 135 8.24 -14.63 -1.14
N GLU A 136 7.44 -15.25 -0.29
CA GLU A 136 6.30 -16.08 -0.73
C GLU A 136 5.14 -15.20 -1.20
N MET A 137 4.83 -15.26 -2.50
CA MET A 137 3.71 -14.57 -3.15
C MET A 137 2.68 -15.60 -3.60
N GLN A 138 1.59 -15.71 -2.85
CA GLN A 138 0.51 -16.65 -3.10
C GLN A 138 -0.47 -16.14 -4.17
N TYR A 139 -0.93 -17.04 -5.02
CA TYR A 139 -2.00 -16.80 -5.98
C TYR A 139 -2.98 -17.97 -6.02
N ILE A 140 -4.27 -17.66 -6.04
CA ILE A 140 -5.34 -18.64 -6.14
C ILE A 140 -6.08 -18.44 -7.46
N ASP A 141 -5.99 -19.43 -8.33
CA ASP A 141 -6.74 -19.43 -9.59
C ASP A 141 -8.08 -20.17 -9.40
N SER A 142 -9.17 -19.60 -9.87
CA SER A 142 -10.51 -20.18 -9.76
C SER A 142 -11.00 -20.65 -11.11
N MET A 143 -11.34 -21.93 -11.20
CA MET A 143 -11.81 -22.57 -12.43
C MET A 143 -13.21 -23.15 -12.25
N GLY A 144 -14.04 -23.00 -13.25
CA GLY A 144 -15.27 -23.76 -13.37
C GLY A 144 -15.05 -25.06 -14.16
N GLY A 145 -15.72 -26.16 -13.78
CA GLY A 145 -15.80 -27.38 -14.57
C GLY A 145 -14.46 -27.97 -15.04
N ALA A 146 -13.53 -28.18 -14.11
CA ALA A 146 -12.20 -28.73 -14.42
C ALA A 146 -11.97 -30.07 -13.74
N THR A 147 -11.16 -30.92 -14.37
CA THR A 147 -10.62 -32.12 -13.74
C THR A 147 -9.44 -31.81 -12.83
N ALA A 148 -9.11 -32.70 -11.90
CA ALA A 148 -7.93 -32.56 -11.05
C ALA A 148 -6.62 -32.44 -11.87
N GLU A 149 -6.51 -33.19 -12.97
CA GLU A 149 -5.37 -33.12 -13.89
C GLU A 149 -5.31 -31.75 -14.60
N GLY A 150 -6.43 -31.23 -15.11
CA GLY A 150 -6.50 -29.92 -15.74
C GLY A 150 -6.15 -28.78 -14.77
N ALA A 151 -6.60 -28.86 -13.51
CA ALA A 151 -6.26 -27.90 -12.47
C ALA A 151 -4.77 -27.95 -12.12
N ALA A 152 -4.17 -29.14 -12.00
CA ALA A 152 -2.73 -29.31 -11.77
C ALA A 152 -1.88 -28.78 -12.94
N ALA A 153 -2.29 -29.03 -14.18
CA ALA A 153 -1.61 -28.50 -15.38
C ALA A 153 -1.65 -26.96 -15.43
N LEU A 154 -2.79 -26.33 -15.04
CA LEU A 154 -2.87 -24.87 -14.93
C LEU A 154 -1.91 -24.32 -13.88
N VAL A 155 -1.87 -24.91 -12.69
CA VAL A 155 -0.95 -24.49 -11.62
C VAL A 155 0.50 -24.56 -12.09
N ALA A 156 0.91 -25.67 -12.72
CA ALA A 156 2.27 -25.83 -13.25
C ALA A 156 2.61 -24.74 -14.30
N ARG A 157 1.67 -24.42 -15.19
CA ARG A 157 1.84 -23.37 -16.19
C ARG A 157 1.97 -21.99 -15.53
N ARG A 158 1.12 -21.67 -14.54
CA ARG A 158 1.19 -20.39 -13.81
C ARG A 158 2.55 -20.19 -13.14
N ILE A 159 3.06 -21.20 -12.46
CA ILE A 159 4.40 -21.16 -11.85
C ILE A 159 5.47 -20.91 -12.93
N ALA A 160 5.43 -21.64 -14.05
CA ALA A 160 6.42 -21.47 -15.11
C ALA A 160 6.41 -20.06 -15.73
N GLU A 161 5.23 -19.43 -15.84
CA GLU A 161 5.05 -18.12 -16.47
C GLU A 161 5.29 -16.96 -15.51
N HIS A 162 4.94 -17.09 -14.21
CA HIS A 162 4.78 -15.97 -13.29
C HIS A 162 5.66 -16.03 -12.03
N ALA A 163 6.44 -17.10 -11.80
CA ALA A 163 7.25 -17.20 -10.57
C ALA A 163 8.29 -16.07 -10.41
N TRP A 164 8.72 -15.47 -11.52
CA TRP A 164 9.74 -14.44 -11.54
C TRP A 164 9.20 -13.11 -12.09
N PRO A 165 9.62 -11.95 -11.57
CA PRO A 165 9.29 -10.63 -12.14
C PRO A 165 10.04 -10.42 -13.47
N ARG A 166 9.49 -10.98 -14.54
CA ARG A 166 10.07 -10.91 -15.88
C ARG A 166 9.88 -9.54 -16.51
N SER A 167 10.86 -9.10 -17.30
CA SER A 167 10.73 -7.92 -18.15
C SER A 167 9.73 -8.18 -19.28
N ARG A 168 8.77 -7.28 -19.45
CA ARG A 168 7.75 -7.34 -20.52
C ARG A 168 7.78 -6.06 -21.31
N MET A 169 7.73 -6.19 -22.61
CA MET A 169 7.59 -5.04 -23.51
C MET A 169 6.13 -4.63 -23.56
N THR A 170 5.86 -3.32 -23.40
CA THR A 170 4.50 -2.75 -23.39
C THR A 170 4.41 -1.54 -24.31
N GLY A 171 3.20 -1.27 -24.81
CA GLY A 171 2.92 -0.10 -25.66
C GLY A 171 3.20 -0.30 -27.14
N SER A 172 3.02 0.76 -27.91
CA SER A 172 3.30 0.83 -29.35
C SER A 172 4.66 1.46 -29.59
N VAL A 173 5.41 0.91 -30.55
CA VAL A 173 6.71 1.44 -30.96
C VAL A 173 6.54 2.24 -32.25
N ALA A 174 6.90 3.52 -32.23
CA ALA A 174 6.95 4.34 -33.44
C ALA A 174 8.27 4.04 -34.19
N ILE A 175 8.19 3.27 -35.27
CA ILE A 175 9.34 2.95 -36.12
C ILE A 175 9.76 4.20 -36.87
N GLY A 176 11.05 4.57 -36.78
CA GLY A 176 11.63 5.75 -37.48
C GLY A 176 11.82 6.99 -36.60
N ASN A 177 11.26 7.01 -35.39
CA ASN A 177 11.50 8.08 -34.44
C ASN A 177 12.65 7.66 -33.49
N ARG A 178 13.81 8.25 -33.65
CA ARG A 178 15.00 8.01 -32.81
C ARG A 178 14.89 8.89 -31.56
N SER A 179 14.21 8.43 -30.54
CA SER A 179 14.35 8.97 -29.19
C SER A 179 15.67 8.46 -28.60
N SER A 180 16.59 9.39 -28.37
CA SER A 180 17.97 9.08 -27.93
C SER A 180 18.13 9.26 -26.43
N GLY A 181 17.34 8.55 -25.61
CA GLY A 181 17.50 8.66 -24.17
C GLY A 181 17.04 7.40 -23.45
N VAL A 182 17.66 7.13 -22.30
CA VAL A 182 17.24 6.10 -21.36
C VAL A 182 16.61 6.78 -20.16
N SER A 183 15.42 6.35 -19.80
CA SER A 183 14.75 6.78 -18.56
C SER A 183 14.15 5.61 -17.83
N LEU A 184 14.06 5.70 -16.50
CA LEU A 184 13.52 4.69 -15.61
C LEU A 184 12.56 5.36 -14.63
N GLN A 185 11.29 4.97 -14.67
CA GLN A 185 10.30 5.30 -13.65
C GLN A 185 10.27 4.18 -12.64
N VAL A 186 10.36 4.53 -11.36
CA VAL A 186 10.36 3.59 -10.24
C VAL A 186 9.18 3.89 -9.34
N THR A 187 8.36 2.88 -9.11
CA THR A 187 7.28 2.93 -8.11
C THR A 187 7.62 1.98 -6.98
N CYS A 188 7.53 2.48 -5.77
CA CYS A 188 7.78 1.74 -4.55
C CYS A 188 6.48 1.63 -3.75
N VAL A 189 6.32 0.55 -2.99
CA VAL A 189 5.21 0.38 -2.06
C VAL A 189 5.74 0.08 -0.66
N GLY A 190 5.02 0.56 0.35
CA GLY A 190 5.34 0.22 1.74
C GLY A 190 5.12 -1.26 2.03
N TYR A 191 5.73 -1.75 3.09
CA TYR A 191 5.68 -3.17 3.46
C TYR A 191 4.28 -3.70 3.79
N TYR A 192 3.29 -2.83 4.00
CA TYR A 192 1.89 -3.27 4.14
C TYR A 192 1.42 -4.06 2.91
N ALA A 193 1.87 -3.71 1.71
CA ALA A 193 1.50 -4.40 0.48
C ALA A 193 1.89 -5.90 0.49
N THR A 194 2.97 -6.26 1.19
CA THR A 194 3.42 -7.66 1.30
C THR A 194 2.47 -8.53 2.12
N LEU A 195 1.63 -7.94 2.98
CA LEU A 195 0.58 -8.65 3.69
C LEU A 195 -0.49 -9.21 2.74
N ASN A 196 -0.65 -8.59 1.57
CA ASN A 196 -1.53 -9.06 0.51
C ASN A 196 -0.91 -10.16 -0.37
N TRP A 197 0.32 -10.56 -0.11
CA TRP A 197 0.91 -11.71 -0.79
C TRP A 197 0.41 -13.04 -0.25
N ARG A 198 -0.22 -13.06 0.92
CA ARG A 198 -0.70 -14.28 1.57
C ARG A 198 -2.21 -14.23 1.81
N TYR A 199 -2.82 -15.41 1.71
CA TYR A 199 -4.22 -15.63 2.05
C TYR A 199 -4.37 -16.19 3.45
N TYR A 200 -5.40 -15.71 4.14
CA TYR A 200 -5.86 -16.29 5.39
C TYR A 200 -6.90 -17.37 5.09
N THR A 201 -6.73 -18.58 5.64
CA THR A 201 -7.55 -19.75 5.30
C THR A 201 -8.31 -20.32 6.49
N ALA A 202 -8.27 -19.65 7.64
CA ALA A 202 -8.98 -20.10 8.83
C ALA A 202 -10.26 -19.27 9.10
N ASN A 203 -11.16 -19.84 9.88
CA ASN A 203 -12.35 -19.16 10.39
C ASN A 203 -12.14 -18.90 11.89
N THR A 204 -11.88 -17.65 12.26
CA THR A 204 -11.50 -17.27 13.62
C THR A 204 -12.36 -16.11 14.10
N THR A 205 -12.87 -16.22 15.33
CA THR A 205 -13.49 -15.11 16.05
C THR A 205 -12.64 -14.81 17.28
N ALA A 206 -12.18 -13.57 17.41
CA ALA A 206 -11.30 -13.15 18.50
C ALA A 206 -11.43 -11.64 18.75
N ALA A 207 -10.81 -11.13 19.82
CA ALA A 207 -10.60 -9.70 20.01
C ALA A 207 -9.77 -9.12 18.87
N ALA A 208 -10.10 -7.91 18.41
CA ALA A 208 -9.44 -7.27 17.26
C ALA A 208 -7.92 -7.23 17.40
N SER A 209 -7.38 -6.81 18.56
CA SER A 209 -5.94 -6.79 18.81
C SER A 209 -5.29 -8.18 18.71
N SER A 210 -5.96 -9.23 19.19
CA SER A 210 -5.46 -10.61 19.13
C SER A 210 -5.46 -11.14 17.70
N LEU A 211 -6.54 -10.88 16.94
CA LEU A 211 -6.62 -11.31 15.54
C LEU A 211 -5.59 -10.58 14.66
N ILE A 212 -5.41 -9.27 14.87
CA ILE A 212 -4.37 -8.47 14.19
C ILE A 212 -2.99 -9.06 14.47
N SER A 213 -2.67 -9.36 15.74
CA SER A 213 -1.38 -9.96 16.10
C SER A 213 -1.15 -11.31 15.37
N THR A 214 -2.20 -12.13 15.29
CA THR A 214 -2.16 -13.41 14.57
C THR A 214 -1.91 -13.20 13.08
N LEU A 215 -2.65 -12.29 12.44
CA LEU A 215 -2.54 -12.01 11.01
C LEU A 215 -1.15 -11.44 10.65
N VAL A 216 -0.65 -10.50 11.45
CA VAL A 216 0.71 -9.93 11.27
C VAL A 216 1.79 -11.00 11.45
N GLY A 217 1.60 -11.92 12.42
CA GLY A 217 2.52 -13.03 12.66
C GLY A 217 2.64 -14.03 11.51
N LEU A 218 1.71 -14.02 10.55
CA LEU A 218 1.80 -14.82 9.33
C LEU A 218 2.66 -14.16 8.24
N SER A 219 3.06 -12.91 8.43
CA SER A 219 3.91 -12.21 7.45
C SER A 219 5.36 -12.66 7.56
N GLU A 220 6.03 -12.70 6.43
CA GLU A 220 7.47 -12.95 6.35
C GLU A 220 8.30 -11.70 6.63
N PHE A 221 7.80 -10.52 6.24
CA PHE A 221 8.56 -9.27 6.31
C PHE A 221 8.10 -8.34 7.43
N VAL A 222 6.83 -8.37 7.78
CA VAL A 222 6.23 -7.45 8.74
C VAL A 222 6.19 -8.10 10.10
N THR A 223 6.61 -7.37 11.13
CA THR A 223 6.56 -7.83 12.51
C THR A 223 5.67 -6.92 13.36
N ALA A 224 5.10 -7.47 14.42
CA ALA A 224 4.34 -6.67 15.37
C ALA A 224 5.24 -5.60 16.02
N GLY A 225 4.77 -4.36 15.99
CA GLY A 225 5.34 -3.23 16.71
C GLY A 225 4.47 -2.90 17.93
N ARG A 226 3.80 -1.74 17.89
CA ARG A 226 2.83 -1.36 18.91
C ARG A 226 1.45 -1.85 18.52
N ILE A 227 0.87 -2.74 19.30
CA ILE A 227 -0.52 -3.19 19.15
C ILE A 227 -1.25 -2.89 20.46
N GLU A 228 -2.12 -1.88 20.44
CA GLU A 228 -2.94 -1.52 21.58
C GLU A 228 -4.12 -2.50 21.75
N THR A 229 -4.55 -2.68 23.00
CA THR A 229 -5.65 -3.59 23.31
C THR A 229 -6.97 -3.04 22.80
N ASN A 230 -7.62 -3.81 21.93
CA ASN A 230 -8.99 -3.58 21.47
C ASN A 230 -9.79 -4.87 21.66
N ALA A 231 -10.77 -4.84 22.54
CA ALA A 231 -11.59 -5.99 22.92
C ALA A 231 -12.79 -6.23 21.98
N LEU A 232 -12.97 -5.39 20.93
CA LEU A 232 -14.03 -5.62 19.93
C LEU A 232 -13.92 -7.03 19.37
N SER A 233 -14.99 -7.80 19.47
CA SER A 233 -15.05 -9.15 18.89
C SER A 233 -15.22 -9.05 17.39
N VAL A 234 -14.23 -9.52 16.64
CA VAL A 234 -14.20 -9.50 15.18
C VAL A 234 -14.06 -10.92 14.64
N ARG A 235 -14.50 -11.12 13.41
CA ARG A 235 -14.47 -12.43 12.76
C ARG A 235 -13.72 -12.35 11.42
N ALA A 236 -12.68 -13.16 11.28
CA ALA A 236 -12.12 -13.53 9.99
C ALA A 236 -12.84 -14.80 9.51
N ASN A 237 -13.62 -14.68 8.44
CA ASN A 237 -14.36 -15.79 7.85
C ASN A 237 -13.77 -16.12 6.48
N SER A 238 -12.72 -16.93 6.49
CA SER A 238 -11.99 -17.35 5.29
C SER A 238 -11.95 -18.87 5.21
N SER A 239 -11.92 -19.42 4.01
CA SER A 239 -11.78 -20.86 3.78
C SER A 239 -10.93 -21.11 2.54
N ASP A 240 -10.39 -22.34 2.45
CA ASP A 240 -9.54 -22.74 1.35
C ASP A 240 -10.23 -22.79 -0.02
N THR A 241 -11.55 -22.94 -0.04
CA THR A 241 -12.31 -23.19 -1.26
C THR A 241 -13.37 -22.13 -1.58
N GLU A 242 -13.91 -21.43 -0.58
CA GLU A 242 -15.09 -20.59 -0.77
C GLU A 242 -14.82 -19.09 -0.60
N ARG A 243 -14.02 -18.71 0.39
CA ARG A 243 -13.73 -17.33 0.74
C ARG A 243 -12.24 -17.16 1.01
N GLN A 244 -11.50 -16.87 -0.03
CA GLN A 244 -10.10 -16.55 0.11
C GLN A 244 -9.96 -15.05 0.36
N GLN A 245 -9.48 -14.67 1.55
CA GLN A 245 -9.22 -13.27 1.88
C GLN A 245 -7.72 -13.05 2.10
N ARG A 246 -7.20 -11.99 1.51
CA ARG A 246 -5.82 -11.58 1.72
C ARG A 246 -5.64 -11.01 3.13
N ILE A 247 -4.49 -11.22 3.73
CA ILE A 247 -4.20 -10.79 5.10
C ILE A 247 -4.32 -9.27 5.24
N GLY A 248 -3.79 -8.49 4.28
CA GLY A 248 -3.88 -7.03 4.33
C GLY A 248 -5.32 -6.51 4.24
N ASP A 249 -6.17 -7.11 3.41
CA ASP A 249 -7.58 -6.75 3.31
C ASP A 249 -8.33 -7.01 4.62
N LEU A 250 -8.05 -8.15 5.27
CA LEU A 250 -8.61 -8.47 6.58
C LEU A 250 -8.17 -7.46 7.65
N LEU A 251 -6.89 -7.11 7.69
CA LEU A 251 -6.36 -6.11 8.62
C LEU A 251 -7.04 -4.76 8.43
N THR A 252 -7.13 -4.27 7.20
CA THR A 252 -7.82 -3.02 6.88
C THR A 252 -9.26 -3.06 7.38
N HIS A 253 -9.99 -4.14 7.08
CA HIS A 253 -11.38 -4.29 7.51
C HIS A 253 -11.54 -4.31 9.03
N ILE A 254 -10.63 -4.96 9.77
CA ILE A 254 -10.66 -4.97 11.24
C ILE A 254 -10.40 -3.57 11.81
N ILE A 255 -9.41 -2.85 11.26
CA ILE A 255 -9.06 -1.50 11.71
C ILE A 255 -10.23 -0.53 11.51
N GLU A 256 -10.92 -0.61 10.37
CA GLU A 256 -12.06 0.25 10.03
C GLU A 256 -13.28 0.03 10.92
N GLN A 257 -13.42 -1.13 11.58
CA GLN A 257 -14.53 -1.38 12.51
C GLN A 257 -14.44 -0.54 13.80
N GLY A 258 -13.26 -0.02 14.13
CA GLY A 258 -13.08 0.77 15.36
C GLY A 258 -13.13 -0.07 16.64
N ASP A 259 -13.82 0.43 17.65
CA ASP A 259 -14.09 -0.27 18.91
C ASP A 259 -15.57 -0.20 19.33
N THR A 260 -15.91 -0.83 20.46
CA THR A 260 -17.28 -0.85 21.00
C THR A 260 -17.80 0.52 21.44
N SER A 261 -16.91 1.50 21.60
CA SER A 261 -17.23 2.87 21.98
C SER A 261 -17.38 3.81 20.77
N GLY A 262 -17.15 3.29 19.54
CA GLY A 262 -17.21 4.07 18.32
C GLY A 262 -15.96 4.91 18.06
N ASN A 263 -14.87 4.68 18.79
CA ASN A 263 -13.61 5.36 18.53
C ASN A 263 -12.98 4.89 17.22
N VAL A 264 -12.30 5.82 16.58
CA VAL A 264 -11.54 5.54 15.35
C VAL A 264 -10.21 4.89 15.71
N TRP A 265 -9.86 3.87 14.96
CA TRP A 265 -8.59 3.18 15.08
C TRP A 265 -7.78 3.36 13.79
N GLN A 266 -6.50 3.25 13.94
CA GLN A 266 -5.54 3.35 12.85
C GLN A 266 -4.51 2.23 12.93
N GLY A 267 -3.89 1.93 11.78
CA GLY A 267 -2.86 0.91 11.76
C GLY A 267 -2.11 0.93 10.43
N GLY A 268 -0.92 0.37 10.42
CA GLY A 268 -0.10 0.31 9.23
C GLY A 268 1.33 -0.11 9.52
N VAL A 269 2.14 -0.24 8.49
CA VAL A 269 3.55 -0.61 8.61
C VAL A 269 4.42 0.63 8.47
N TYR A 270 5.29 0.81 9.44
CA TYR A 270 6.20 1.95 9.57
C TYR A 270 7.66 1.49 9.62
N ALA A 271 8.55 2.39 10.00
CA ALA A 271 10.00 2.18 10.05
C ALA A 271 10.38 0.87 10.75
N GLY A 272 11.33 0.15 10.17
CA GLY A 272 11.77 -1.16 10.64
C GLY A 272 10.76 -2.28 10.39
N LYS A 273 9.84 -2.08 9.42
CA LYS A 273 8.80 -3.07 9.04
C LYS A 273 7.86 -3.40 10.20
N LYS A 274 7.63 -2.43 11.11
CA LYS A 274 6.82 -2.61 12.32
C LYS A 274 5.37 -2.24 12.07
N PHE A 275 4.46 -3.19 12.30
CA PHE A 275 3.03 -2.95 12.27
C PHE A 275 2.61 -2.25 13.55
N ARG A 276 1.92 -1.12 13.42
CA ARG A 276 1.29 -0.40 14.53
C ARG A 276 -0.22 -0.53 14.42
N TYR A 277 -0.89 -0.69 15.55
CA TYR A 277 -2.35 -0.66 15.69
C TYR A 277 -2.68 0.07 16.96
N GLU A 278 -3.33 1.20 16.86
CA GLU A 278 -3.58 2.10 17.98
C GLU A 278 -4.87 2.90 17.79
N GLN A 279 -5.44 3.37 18.90
CA GLN A 279 -6.56 4.28 18.84
C GLN A 279 -6.09 5.63 18.28
N ALA A 280 -6.88 6.19 17.37
CA ALA A 280 -6.62 7.52 16.86
C ALA A 280 -6.70 8.57 17.97
N PRO A 281 -5.86 9.62 17.93
CA PRO A 281 -5.90 10.69 18.93
C PRO A 281 -7.28 11.37 18.96
N THR A 282 -7.74 11.71 20.16
CA THR A 282 -9.01 12.43 20.38
C THR A 282 -8.81 13.95 20.48
N ASP A 283 -7.56 14.41 20.48
CA ASP A 283 -7.22 15.84 20.56
C ASP A 283 -6.31 16.25 19.39
N TYR A 284 -6.38 17.52 18.96
CA TYR A 284 -5.59 17.95 17.82
C TYR A 284 -4.08 17.97 18.13
N THR A 285 -3.31 17.51 17.17
CA THR A 285 -1.83 17.48 17.22
C THR A 285 -1.23 18.69 16.52
N TYR A 286 -1.87 19.12 15.43
CA TYR A 286 -1.42 20.23 14.59
C TYR A 286 -2.53 21.24 14.38
N ALA A 287 -2.12 22.46 13.99
CA ALA A 287 -3.02 23.51 13.53
C ALA A 287 -2.69 23.90 12.09
N LEU A 288 -3.72 24.24 11.32
CA LEU A 288 -3.58 24.82 9.98
C LEU A 288 -3.81 26.33 10.09
N GLN A 289 -2.90 27.11 9.57
CA GLN A 289 -3.02 28.56 9.50
C GLN A 289 -2.39 29.08 8.21
N ARG A 290 -3.18 29.75 7.39
CA ARG A 290 -2.75 30.35 6.11
C ARG A 290 -1.98 29.37 5.21
N GLY A 291 -2.50 28.14 5.10
CA GLY A 291 -1.88 27.08 4.31
C GLY A 291 -0.61 26.48 4.92
N ARG A 292 -0.30 26.75 6.19
CA ARG A 292 0.84 26.18 6.92
C ARG A 292 0.35 25.20 7.96
N LEU A 293 1.09 24.08 8.11
CA LEU A 293 0.88 23.15 9.21
C LEU A 293 1.78 23.56 10.39
N LEU A 294 1.20 23.73 11.54
CA LEU A 294 1.89 24.20 12.74
C LEU A 294 1.72 23.20 13.89
N THR A 295 2.77 22.98 14.66
CA THR A 295 2.70 22.25 15.94
C THR A 295 1.90 23.05 16.96
N ARG A 296 1.54 22.46 18.10
CA ARG A 296 0.93 23.20 19.23
C ARG A 296 1.80 24.38 19.72
N GLY A 297 3.11 24.30 19.53
CA GLY A 297 4.06 25.38 19.82
C GLY A 297 4.17 26.44 18.72
N MET A 298 3.27 26.43 17.73
CA MET A 298 3.23 27.38 16.61
C MET A 298 4.49 27.37 15.72
N SER A 299 5.23 26.27 15.71
CA SER A 299 6.36 26.05 14.80
C SER A 299 5.97 25.08 13.68
N GLU A 300 6.56 25.24 12.51
CA GLU A 300 6.37 24.28 11.42
C GLU A 300 7.10 22.96 11.73
N PRO A 301 6.42 21.79 11.63
CA PRO A 301 7.10 20.52 11.72
C PRO A 301 7.98 20.30 10.49
N ALA A 302 9.00 19.46 10.62
CA ALA A 302 9.74 18.98 9.45
C ALA A 302 8.77 18.19 8.54
N PRO A 303 8.58 18.56 7.27
CA PRO A 303 7.56 17.93 6.40
C PRO A 303 7.70 16.42 6.28
N THR A 304 8.94 15.92 6.32
CA THR A 304 9.24 14.49 6.23
C THR A 304 8.91 13.71 7.51
N MET A 305 8.63 14.39 8.63
CA MET A 305 8.31 13.77 9.93
C MET A 305 6.81 13.74 10.22
N VAL A 306 5.98 14.27 9.33
CA VAL A 306 4.52 14.27 9.51
C VAL A 306 3.96 12.93 9.06
N GLU A 307 3.33 12.22 9.99
CA GLU A 307 2.59 10.97 9.74
C GLU A 307 1.08 11.25 9.79
N PRO A 308 0.23 10.52 9.06
CA PRO A 308 -1.22 10.67 9.12
C PRO A 308 -1.79 10.11 10.45
N GLY A 309 -3.11 10.22 10.61
CA GLY A 309 -3.79 9.68 11.78
C GLY A 309 -3.86 10.65 12.96
N PHE A 310 -3.67 11.93 12.71
CA PHE A 310 -3.84 12.98 13.72
C PHE A 310 -5.02 13.91 13.41
N LEU A 311 -5.50 14.61 14.43
CA LEU A 311 -6.45 15.69 14.27
C LEU A 311 -5.69 17.00 14.02
N ALA A 312 -6.15 17.79 13.04
CA ALA A 312 -5.66 19.12 12.79
C ALA A 312 -6.80 20.14 12.96
N ARG A 313 -6.52 21.24 13.68
CA ARG A 313 -7.45 22.35 13.84
C ARG A 313 -7.19 23.41 12.78
N ASN A 314 -8.21 23.81 12.04
CA ASN A 314 -8.12 24.93 11.11
C ASN A 314 -8.34 26.25 11.84
N LEU A 315 -7.28 27.04 12.00
CA LEU A 315 -7.34 28.35 12.63
C LEU A 315 -7.88 29.48 11.71
N ASP A 316 -7.97 29.20 10.40
CA ASP A 316 -8.55 30.11 9.41
C ASP A 316 -10.06 29.85 9.20
N ALA A 317 -10.63 28.85 9.87
CA ALA A 317 -12.06 28.58 9.79
C ALA A 317 -12.86 29.80 10.29
N PRO A 318 -13.93 30.20 9.59
CA PRO A 318 -14.73 31.35 10.00
C PRO A 318 -15.28 31.14 11.41
N MET A 319 -14.96 32.05 12.30
CA MET A 319 -15.54 32.10 13.65
C MET A 319 -17.05 32.28 13.53
N GLY A 320 -17.84 31.36 14.00
CA GLY A 320 -19.29 31.52 14.03
C GLY A 320 -20.14 30.28 13.79
N TYR A 321 -19.54 29.11 13.54
CA TYR A 321 -20.30 27.89 13.65
C TYR A 321 -20.35 27.45 15.12
N PRO A 322 -21.54 27.52 15.76
CA PRO A 322 -21.68 26.95 17.09
C PRO A 322 -21.41 25.47 17.00
N PRO A 323 -20.67 24.87 17.95
CA PRO A 323 -20.57 23.42 18.02
C PRO A 323 -22.01 22.89 18.15
N HIS A 324 -22.43 22.06 17.23
CA HIS A 324 -23.71 21.38 17.34
C HIS A 324 -23.60 20.39 18.51
N GLY A 325 -24.04 20.79 19.65
CA GLY A 325 -24.61 20.11 20.84
C GLY A 325 -24.10 18.75 21.32
N THR A 326 -23.07 18.19 20.70
CA THR A 326 -22.37 17.00 21.18
C THR A 326 -20.88 17.21 20.97
N ASP A 327 -20.12 17.16 22.05
CA ASP A 327 -18.69 17.48 22.14
C ASP A 327 -17.76 16.51 21.35
N SER A 328 -18.15 16.01 20.20
CA SER A 328 -17.26 15.19 19.37
C SER A 328 -16.41 16.09 18.49
N ALA A 329 -15.09 15.82 18.45
CA ALA A 329 -14.15 16.49 17.56
C ALA A 329 -14.52 16.36 16.06
N TRP A 330 -15.49 15.52 15.75
CA TRP A 330 -16.04 15.28 14.41
C TRP A 330 -17.11 16.28 14.01
N ASP A 331 -17.75 16.96 14.97
CA ASP A 331 -18.80 17.92 14.72
C ASP A 331 -18.28 19.36 14.66
N ASP A 332 -17.00 19.60 14.98
CA ASP A 332 -16.36 20.90 14.82
C ASP A 332 -15.78 21.03 13.40
N PRO A 333 -16.36 21.85 12.51
CA PRO A 333 -15.87 22.04 11.15
C PRO A 333 -14.45 22.63 11.11
N ALA A 334 -13.94 23.14 12.24
CA ALA A 334 -12.58 23.61 12.36
C ALA A 334 -11.56 22.49 12.64
N ILE A 335 -12.02 21.26 12.92
CA ILE A 335 -11.15 20.11 13.22
C ILE A 335 -11.35 19.06 12.16
N GLY A 336 -10.25 18.62 11.54
CA GLY A 336 -10.24 17.55 10.54
C GLY A 336 -9.30 16.44 10.93
N TYR A 337 -9.72 15.17 10.67
CA TYR A 337 -8.87 14.00 10.82
C TYR A 337 -8.03 13.79 9.55
N VAL A 338 -6.72 13.69 9.70
CA VAL A 338 -5.82 13.53 8.56
C VAL A 338 -5.71 12.04 8.20
N GLU A 339 -6.18 11.70 7.02
CA GLU A 339 -6.17 10.34 6.49
C GLU A 339 -4.87 10.03 5.76
N GLN A 340 -4.38 10.98 4.97
CA GLN A 340 -3.22 10.78 4.11
C GLN A 340 -2.30 12.00 4.16
N VAL A 341 -1.01 11.72 4.13
CA VAL A 341 0.05 12.71 4.02
C VAL A 341 0.88 12.39 2.77
N GLU A 342 1.03 13.36 1.89
CA GLU A 342 1.89 13.28 0.73
C GLU A 342 3.05 14.28 0.90
N TYR A 343 4.26 13.82 0.65
CA TYR A 343 5.46 14.65 0.60
C TYR A 343 6.13 14.51 -0.76
N SER A 344 6.56 15.63 -1.33
CA SER A 344 7.44 15.64 -2.50
C SER A 344 8.54 16.67 -2.35
N THR A 345 9.71 16.39 -2.93
CA THR A 345 10.84 17.31 -2.91
C THR A 345 10.59 18.60 -3.68
N SER A 346 9.70 18.56 -4.69
CA SER A 346 9.32 19.72 -5.50
C SER A 346 8.09 20.47 -5.01
N GLY A 347 7.13 19.76 -4.38
CA GLY A 347 5.82 20.31 -3.98
C GLY A 347 5.62 20.48 -2.47
N GLY A 348 6.57 20.01 -1.65
CA GLY A 348 6.47 20.07 -0.20
C GLY A 348 5.48 19.06 0.39
N LEU A 349 4.75 19.46 1.42
CA LEU A 349 3.81 18.62 2.17
C LEU A 349 2.37 18.94 1.76
N SER A 350 1.60 17.90 1.48
CA SER A 350 0.13 17.96 1.31
C SER A 350 -0.54 17.00 2.29
N VAL A 351 -1.66 17.42 2.86
CA VAL A 351 -2.46 16.60 3.78
C VAL A 351 -3.88 16.47 3.24
N GLN A 352 -4.44 15.27 3.34
CA GLN A 352 -5.84 14.99 2.99
C GLN A 352 -6.61 14.67 4.26
N PHE A 353 -7.75 15.31 4.42
CA PHE A 353 -8.64 15.15 5.56
C PHE A 353 -9.74 14.13 5.26
N LEU A 354 -10.11 13.36 6.27
CA LEU A 354 -11.30 12.54 6.26
C LEU A 354 -12.50 13.45 6.53
N GLY A 355 -13.28 13.75 5.52
CA GLY A 355 -14.48 14.59 5.63
C GLY A 355 -15.42 14.37 4.45
N ALA A 356 -16.63 14.96 4.53
CA ALA A 356 -17.65 14.82 3.50
C ALA A 356 -17.18 15.24 2.10
N GLU A 357 -16.29 16.22 2.00
CA GLU A 357 -15.72 16.67 0.72
C GLU A 357 -14.69 15.68 0.18
N ALA A 358 -13.84 15.09 1.04
CA ALA A 358 -12.91 14.05 0.63
C ALA A 358 -13.65 12.78 0.21
N GLN A 359 -14.73 12.42 0.91
CA GLN A 359 -15.61 11.32 0.51
C GLN A 359 -16.29 11.60 -0.83
N MET A 360 -16.72 12.84 -1.10
CA MET A 360 -17.30 13.23 -2.38
C MET A 360 -16.28 13.19 -3.52
N ALA A 361 -15.05 13.61 -3.30
CA ALA A 361 -13.97 13.54 -4.29
C ALA A 361 -13.59 12.08 -4.59
N ILE A 362 -13.51 11.22 -3.57
CA ILE A 362 -13.30 9.78 -3.72
C ILE A 362 -14.48 9.14 -4.45
N LEU A 363 -15.72 9.49 -4.10
CA LEU A 363 -16.91 9.02 -4.81
C LEU A 363 -16.91 9.47 -6.28
N GLN A 364 -16.55 10.71 -6.56
CA GLN A 364 -16.42 11.23 -7.92
C GLN A 364 -15.32 10.51 -8.71
N ALA A 365 -14.17 10.24 -8.09
CA ALA A 365 -13.08 9.48 -8.70
C ALA A 365 -13.49 8.02 -8.94
N GLN A 366 -14.20 7.39 -8.01
CA GLN A 366 -14.77 6.04 -8.16
C GLN A 366 -15.85 5.97 -9.25
N ILE A 367 -16.68 6.99 -9.35
CA ILE A 367 -17.67 7.12 -10.45
C ILE A 367 -16.96 7.24 -11.79
N ALA A 368 -15.94 8.09 -11.88
CA ALA A 368 -15.16 8.31 -13.10
C ALA A 368 -14.37 7.07 -13.54
N SER A 369 -13.89 6.26 -12.59
CA SER A 369 -13.17 5.01 -12.85
C SER A 369 -14.07 3.79 -13.07
N GLY A 370 -15.40 3.93 -12.91
CA GLY A 370 -16.35 2.81 -13.00
C GLY A 370 -16.25 1.78 -11.86
N SER A 371 -15.50 2.08 -10.81
CA SER A 371 -15.19 1.16 -9.70
C SER A 371 -16.09 1.29 -8.47
N LEU A 372 -17.31 1.84 -8.63
CA LEU A 372 -18.26 1.93 -7.52
C LEU A 372 -18.65 0.53 -6.98
N PRO A 373 -18.55 0.29 -5.68
CA PRO A 373 -19.06 -0.93 -5.07
C PRO A 373 -20.58 -1.05 -5.36
N ARG A 374 -21.04 -2.22 -5.75
CA ARG A 374 -22.48 -2.48 -6.06
C ARG A 374 -23.45 -2.08 -4.95
N SER A 375 -23.00 -1.95 -3.70
CA SER A 375 -23.82 -1.54 -2.54
C SER A 375 -24.20 -0.06 -2.54
N THR A 376 -23.38 0.83 -3.12
CA THR A 376 -23.68 2.26 -3.20
C THR A 376 -24.73 2.58 -4.26
N ASN A 377 -24.86 1.76 -5.30
CA ASN A 377 -25.93 1.91 -6.30
C ASN A 377 -27.35 1.67 -5.75
N LYS A 378 -27.50 0.93 -4.64
CA LYS A 378 -28.83 0.70 -4.02
C LYS A 378 -29.31 1.88 -3.18
N SER A 379 -28.42 2.69 -2.63
CA SER A 379 -28.81 3.85 -1.81
C SER A 379 -29.22 5.05 -2.65
N THR A 380 -28.58 5.25 -3.80
CA THR A 380 -28.93 6.35 -4.74
C THR A 380 -30.27 6.13 -5.45
N ASN A 381 -30.68 4.89 -5.67
CA ASN A 381 -31.99 4.59 -6.23
C ASN A 381 -33.17 4.80 -5.23
N LYS A 382 -32.92 4.77 -3.92
CA LYS A 382 -33.97 5.08 -2.93
C LYS A 382 -34.27 6.58 -2.79
N MET A 383 -33.33 7.45 -3.12
CA MET A 383 -33.54 8.91 -3.08
C MET A 383 -34.24 9.46 -4.34
N ARG A 384 -34.37 8.67 -5.41
CA ARG A 384 -35.08 9.10 -6.62
C ARG A 384 -36.59 8.80 -6.64
N ASN A 385 -37.07 8.01 -5.69
CA ASN A 385 -38.49 7.60 -5.60
C ASN A 385 -39.16 8.07 -4.27
N ALA A 386 -38.66 9.16 -3.67
CA ALA A 386 -39.29 9.85 -2.53
C ALA A 386 -39.71 11.26 -2.91
#